data_e532b920f8a237bb667ba0659750fc0e
#
_entry.id   e532b920f8a237bb667ba0659750fc0e
#
_cell.length_a   1.000
_cell.length_b   1.000
_cell.length_c   1.000
_cell.angle_alpha   90.00
_cell.angle_beta   90.00
_cell.angle_gamma   90.00
#
_symmetry.space_group_name_H-M   'P 1'
#
loop_
_entity.id
_entity.type
_entity.pdbx_description
1 polymer ?
#
loop_
_entity_poly.entity_id
_entity_poly.type
_entity_poly.pdbx_seq_one_letter_code
_entity_poly.pdbx_strand_id
1 'polypeptide(L)'
;MTIGKLPDKVLLKIFRHYLDVYPHLWLWLVQICRRWRRIVFVSQRALRLRICCTRGTPALKTLDHWPTLPIVVNFHKPLALDPPAPKDEDNVLAALTQSCRVISINLTVTISLLKKISAVGRPFSKLENLALQSQDVMQLSLPSTFRWGPRLRSLCLTRISSPTLARLLYSSTNVVDLQLHEIPGCQISPATLANALSQMEQLQSLSLHFLSTSNHVFPSESGERNILSALSHLNLQGNDGYLEGLLARIDAPVLWNIEITFSDKPIFDLPKLREFVNRIEIQKSHNRADILSSERSISVSLTRPGTPSCLKFQVLCKTQRSQPFFMAQICGHFSAFLFCVEDLRINTTQTSTLRDDGNRGQWLEIIRRFRCTKWVHMAGKYSTDIARALQLSCERRREPVLPSLHKLCIREPKPHYAPLREAIAPFVHSCWVSRRFVAVEYERLPVDGLGGAGTTYAQF
;
A
#
# COMPACT_ATOMS: atom_id res chain seq x y z
N MET A 1 40.50 -14.85 -17.54
CA MET A 1 40.02 -16.05 -16.80
C MET A 1 38.75 -16.54 -17.47
N THR A 2 38.74 -17.78 -17.94
CA THR A 2 37.52 -18.34 -18.54
C THR A 2 36.62 -18.91 -17.45
N ILE A 3 35.30 -18.67 -17.51
CA ILE A 3 34.29 -19.10 -16.55
C ILE A 3 34.33 -20.63 -16.29
N GLY A 4 34.82 -21.40 -17.27
CA GLY A 4 35.02 -22.85 -17.16
C GLY A 4 36.10 -23.30 -16.15
N LYS A 5 36.98 -22.40 -15.69
CA LYS A 5 38.04 -22.71 -14.68
C LYS A 5 37.55 -22.46 -13.24
N LEU A 6 36.34 -21.88 -13.04
CA LEU A 6 35.83 -21.61 -11.70
C LEU A 6 35.49 -22.93 -10.97
N PRO A 7 35.77 -23.04 -9.66
CA PRO A 7 35.32 -24.17 -8.85
C PRO A 7 33.81 -24.34 -8.84
N ASP A 8 33.29 -25.56 -8.71
CA ASP A 8 31.85 -25.86 -8.70
C ASP A 8 31.09 -25.08 -7.60
N LYS A 9 31.72 -24.89 -6.42
CA LYS A 9 31.15 -24.07 -5.34
C LYS A 9 30.91 -22.60 -5.74
N VAL A 10 31.81 -22.03 -6.54
CA VAL A 10 31.71 -20.65 -7.04
C VAL A 10 30.62 -20.57 -8.11
N LEU A 11 30.58 -21.52 -9.04
CA LEU A 11 29.52 -21.62 -10.05
C LEU A 11 28.14 -21.76 -9.39
N LEU A 12 28.03 -22.58 -8.34
CA LEU A 12 26.77 -22.75 -7.61
C LEU A 12 26.29 -21.44 -6.97
N LYS A 13 27.20 -20.62 -6.41
CA LYS A 13 26.82 -19.29 -5.87
C LYS A 13 26.34 -18.34 -6.98
N ILE A 14 27.04 -18.35 -8.14
CA ILE A 14 26.63 -17.55 -9.30
C ILE A 14 25.26 -17.99 -9.79
N PHE A 15 25.03 -19.31 -9.94
CA PHE A 15 23.74 -19.83 -10.37
C PHE A 15 22.64 -19.50 -9.39
N ARG A 16 22.88 -19.58 -8.09
CA ARG A 16 21.91 -19.21 -7.07
C ARG A 16 21.51 -17.75 -7.21
N HIS A 17 22.48 -16.83 -7.29
CA HIS A 17 22.20 -15.41 -7.48
C HIS A 17 21.44 -15.13 -8.77
N TYR A 18 21.83 -15.78 -9.87
CA TYR A 18 21.14 -15.67 -11.15
C TYR A 18 19.67 -16.16 -11.07
N LEU A 19 19.44 -17.29 -10.41
CA LEU A 19 18.11 -17.87 -10.27
C LEU A 19 17.24 -17.21 -9.19
N ASP A 20 17.83 -16.51 -8.23
CA ASP A 20 17.08 -15.66 -7.30
C ASP A 20 16.41 -14.50 -8.05
N VAL A 21 17.06 -13.96 -9.11
CA VAL A 21 16.51 -12.92 -9.99
C VAL A 21 15.60 -13.52 -11.09
N TYR A 22 16.03 -14.62 -11.70
CA TYR A 22 15.36 -15.23 -12.87
C TYR A 22 15.05 -16.72 -12.63
N PRO A 23 14.10 -17.06 -11.75
CA PRO A 23 13.89 -18.45 -11.32
C PRO A 23 13.44 -19.42 -12.41
N HIS A 24 12.92 -18.93 -13.54
CA HIS A 24 12.48 -19.74 -14.67
C HIS A 24 13.61 -20.06 -15.66
N LEU A 25 14.76 -19.38 -15.59
CA LEU A 25 15.84 -19.52 -16.57
C LEU A 25 16.87 -20.62 -16.24
N TRP A 26 16.61 -21.47 -15.24
CA TRP A 26 17.52 -22.59 -14.94
C TRP A 26 17.68 -23.57 -16.12
N LEU A 27 16.68 -23.68 -17.00
CA LEU A 27 16.76 -24.49 -18.23
C LEU A 27 17.90 -24.04 -19.14
N TRP A 28 18.23 -22.75 -19.18
CA TRP A 28 19.35 -22.24 -19.98
C TRP A 28 20.69 -22.69 -19.39
N LEU A 29 20.82 -22.72 -18.05
CA LEU A 29 22.04 -23.15 -17.40
C LEU A 29 22.37 -24.62 -17.72
N VAL A 30 21.37 -25.46 -17.83
CA VAL A 30 21.58 -26.89 -18.15
C VAL A 30 21.91 -27.17 -19.62
N GLN A 31 21.69 -26.19 -20.49
CA GLN A 31 21.99 -26.30 -21.92
C GLN A 31 23.43 -25.88 -22.27
N ILE A 32 24.12 -25.12 -21.41
CA ILE A 32 25.44 -24.56 -21.71
C ILE A 32 26.51 -25.65 -21.84
N CYS A 33 26.64 -26.53 -20.85
CA CYS A 33 27.61 -27.64 -20.92
C CYS A 33 27.26 -28.78 -19.94
N ARG A 34 27.90 -29.95 -20.10
CA ARG A 34 27.69 -31.12 -19.23
C ARG A 34 28.00 -30.84 -17.75
N ARG A 35 29.07 -30.06 -17.48
CA ARG A 35 29.46 -29.68 -16.10
C ARG A 35 28.38 -28.85 -15.42
N TRP A 36 27.85 -27.83 -16.07
CA TRP A 36 26.80 -26.95 -15.53
C TRP A 36 25.52 -27.76 -15.29
N ARG A 37 25.15 -28.59 -16.26
CA ARG A 37 23.99 -29.49 -16.12
C ARG A 37 24.09 -30.35 -14.86
N ARG A 38 25.27 -30.97 -14.63
CA ARG A 38 25.53 -31.78 -13.44
C ARG A 38 25.40 -30.96 -12.16
N ILE A 39 26.02 -29.76 -12.08
CA ILE A 39 25.95 -28.89 -10.92
C ILE A 39 24.49 -28.52 -10.60
N VAL A 40 23.73 -28.12 -11.62
CA VAL A 40 22.31 -27.72 -11.45
C VAL A 40 21.47 -28.87 -10.92
N PHE A 41 21.59 -30.08 -11.51
CA PHE A 41 20.77 -31.22 -11.09
C PHE A 41 21.17 -31.83 -9.75
N VAL A 42 22.44 -31.82 -9.40
CA VAL A 42 22.91 -32.29 -8.07
C VAL A 42 22.44 -31.28 -6.99
N SER A 43 22.31 -30.02 -7.34
CA SER A 43 22.02 -28.93 -6.38
C SER A 43 20.58 -28.40 -6.46
N GLN A 44 19.62 -29.17 -6.92
CA GLN A 44 18.22 -28.73 -7.14
C GLN A 44 17.61 -28.00 -5.94
N ARG A 45 17.80 -28.54 -4.73
CA ARG A 45 17.28 -27.92 -3.49
C ARG A 45 18.00 -26.61 -3.16
N ALA A 46 19.34 -26.57 -3.30
CA ALA A 46 20.14 -25.38 -3.03
C ALA A 46 19.81 -24.25 -4.01
N LEU A 47 19.52 -24.58 -5.26
CA LEU A 47 19.12 -23.66 -6.33
C LEU A 47 17.60 -23.40 -6.36
N ARG A 48 16.84 -24.05 -5.49
CA ARG A 48 15.36 -23.91 -5.43
C ARG A 48 14.69 -24.07 -6.81
N LEU A 49 15.14 -25.09 -7.59
CA LEU A 49 14.62 -25.31 -8.93
C LEU A 49 13.11 -25.57 -8.90
N ARG A 50 12.41 -24.97 -9.86
CA ARG A 50 10.95 -25.10 -10.01
C ARG A 50 10.56 -25.05 -11.48
N ILE A 51 9.45 -25.66 -11.82
CA ILE A 51 8.83 -25.54 -13.13
C ILE A 51 7.92 -24.31 -13.09
N CYS A 52 8.21 -23.32 -13.93
CA CYS A 52 7.35 -22.15 -14.08
C CYS A 52 6.42 -22.36 -15.26
N CYS A 53 5.14 -22.49 -14.96
CA CYS A 53 4.08 -22.53 -15.96
C CYS A 53 3.60 -21.10 -16.20
N THR A 54 3.94 -20.53 -17.36
CA THR A 54 3.57 -19.20 -17.82
C THR A 54 2.98 -19.29 -19.22
N ARG A 55 2.49 -18.17 -19.77
CA ARG A 55 2.00 -18.14 -21.16
C ARG A 55 3.04 -18.58 -22.20
N GLY A 56 4.31 -18.26 -21.97
CA GLY A 56 5.41 -18.61 -22.88
C GLY A 56 6.04 -19.98 -22.64
N THR A 57 5.71 -20.68 -21.55
CA THR A 57 6.31 -21.96 -21.20
C THR A 57 5.26 -23.05 -21.16
N PRO A 58 5.21 -23.95 -22.18
CA PRO A 58 4.23 -25.04 -22.23
C PRO A 58 4.51 -26.05 -21.11
N ALA A 59 3.63 -26.13 -20.13
CA ALA A 59 3.76 -27.01 -18.97
C ALA A 59 3.72 -28.48 -19.38
N LEU A 60 2.84 -28.88 -20.29
CA LEU A 60 2.61 -30.27 -20.73
C LEU A 60 3.92 -30.99 -21.11
N LYS A 61 4.79 -30.34 -21.88
CA LYS A 61 6.06 -30.92 -22.30
C LYS A 61 7.11 -31.02 -21.20
N THR A 62 7.03 -30.15 -20.21
CA THR A 62 8.04 -30.02 -19.12
C THR A 62 7.70 -30.88 -17.91
N LEU A 63 6.43 -31.11 -17.63
CA LEU A 63 5.94 -31.84 -16.46
C LEU A 63 6.38 -33.30 -16.45
N ASP A 64 6.37 -33.95 -17.61
CA ASP A 64 6.76 -35.36 -17.76
C ASP A 64 8.27 -35.58 -17.66
N HIS A 65 9.05 -34.60 -18.15
CA HIS A 65 10.52 -34.67 -18.10
C HIS A 65 11.08 -34.41 -16.69
N TRP A 66 10.34 -33.69 -15.84
CA TRP A 66 10.81 -33.26 -14.51
C TRP A 66 9.78 -33.55 -13.41
N PRO A 67 9.48 -34.84 -13.16
CA PRO A 67 8.36 -35.24 -12.29
C PRO A 67 8.55 -34.90 -10.81
N THR A 68 9.76 -34.49 -10.37
CA THR A 68 10.05 -34.23 -8.95
C THR A 68 10.07 -32.75 -8.58
N LEU A 69 10.19 -31.84 -9.58
CA LEU A 69 10.32 -30.42 -9.29
C LEU A 69 9.00 -29.77 -8.86
N PRO A 70 9.03 -28.82 -7.92
CA PRO A 70 7.87 -27.99 -7.57
C PRO A 70 7.38 -27.18 -8.77
N ILE A 71 6.07 -26.89 -8.78
CA ILE A 71 5.40 -26.16 -9.86
C ILE A 71 4.97 -24.80 -9.35
N VAL A 72 5.28 -23.74 -10.13
CA VAL A 72 4.78 -22.37 -9.96
C VAL A 72 3.91 -22.07 -11.18
N VAL A 73 2.65 -21.76 -10.95
CA VAL A 73 1.70 -21.37 -12.00
C VAL A 73 1.56 -19.84 -11.94
N ASN A 74 1.97 -19.15 -12.99
CA ASN A 74 1.91 -17.68 -13.08
C ASN A 74 1.31 -17.24 -14.42
N PHE A 75 0.01 -17.01 -14.43
CA PHE A 75 -0.76 -16.49 -15.55
C PHE A 75 -1.49 -15.21 -15.16
N HIS A 76 -0.79 -14.33 -14.46
CA HIS A 76 -1.31 -13.00 -14.19
C HIS A 76 -1.30 -12.19 -15.48
N LYS A 77 -2.47 -11.68 -15.87
CA LYS A 77 -2.62 -10.76 -17.00
C LYS A 77 -2.60 -9.34 -16.47
N PRO A 78 -1.62 -8.50 -16.84
CA PRO A 78 -1.83 -7.07 -16.73
C PRO A 78 -3.07 -6.74 -17.59
N LEU A 79 -3.89 -5.79 -17.17
CA LEU A 79 -5.22 -5.40 -17.70
C LEU A 79 -5.35 -5.19 -19.24
N ALA A 80 -4.46 -5.73 -20.03
CA ALA A 80 -4.44 -5.65 -21.49
C ALA A 80 -5.36 -6.70 -22.14
N LEU A 81 -6.14 -6.24 -22.96
CA LEU A 81 -7.26 -6.51 -23.86
C LEU A 81 -7.45 -7.90 -24.50
N ASP A 82 -6.53 -8.85 -24.47
CA ASP A 82 -6.73 -10.14 -25.16
C ASP A 82 -7.17 -11.29 -24.25
N PRO A 83 -8.23 -12.02 -24.57
CA PRO A 83 -8.61 -13.21 -23.81
C PRO A 83 -7.48 -14.26 -23.82
N PRO A 84 -7.34 -15.09 -22.78
CA PRO A 84 -6.36 -16.16 -22.78
C PRO A 84 -6.63 -17.11 -23.96
N ALA A 85 -5.57 -17.47 -24.68
CA ALA A 85 -5.73 -18.47 -25.73
C ALA A 85 -6.18 -19.82 -25.11
N PRO A 86 -7.01 -20.61 -25.78
CA PRO A 86 -7.46 -21.91 -25.26
C PRO A 86 -6.30 -22.80 -24.82
N LYS A 87 -5.19 -22.77 -25.51
CA LYS A 87 -3.94 -23.49 -25.15
C LYS A 87 -3.35 -23.08 -23.82
N ASP A 88 -3.57 -21.83 -23.37
CA ASP A 88 -3.08 -21.36 -22.07
C ASP A 88 -3.89 -21.96 -20.92
N GLU A 89 -5.20 -22.11 -21.08
CA GLU A 89 -6.06 -22.80 -20.09
C GLU A 89 -5.66 -24.26 -19.92
N ASP A 90 -5.40 -24.97 -21.03
CA ASP A 90 -4.99 -26.39 -20.99
C ASP A 90 -3.64 -26.56 -20.28
N ASN A 91 -2.69 -25.65 -20.50
CA ASN A 91 -1.41 -25.66 -19.78
C ASN A 91 -1.58 -25.43 -18.28
N VAL A 92 -2.45 -24.47 -17.89
CA VAL A 92 -2.78 -24.22 -16.48
C VAL A 92 -3.40 -25.46 -15.85
N LEU A 93 -4.39 -26.05 -16.50
CA LEU A 93 -5.08 -27.24 -16.00
C LEU A 93 -4.13 -28.44 -15.85
N ALA A 94 -3.25 -28.66 -16.84
CA ALA A 94 -2.24 -29.71 -16.77
C ALA A 94 -1.28 -29.51 -15.58
N ALA A 95 -0.86 -28.28 -15.30
CA ALA A 95 -0.04 -27.98 -14.13
C ALA A 95 -0.81 -28.22 -12.82
N LEU A 96 -2.09 -27.80 -12.74
CA LEU A 96 -2.92 -27.92 -11.55
C LEU A 96 -3.37 -29.36 -11.25
N THR A 97 -3.45 -30.25 -12.26
CA THR A 97 -3.67 -31.70 -12.02
C THR A 97 -2.55 -32.32 -11.18
N GLN A 98 -1.34 -31.74 -11.20
CA GLN A 98 -0.21 -32.13 -10.35
C GLN A 98 -0.26 -31.44 -8.97
N SER A 99 -1.43 -31.38 -8.35
CA SER A 99 -1.73 -30.59 -7.15
C SER A 99 -0.73 -30.77 -5.99
N CYS A 100 -0.18 -31.99 -5.83
CA CYS A 100 0.83 -32.30 -4.78
C CYS A 100 2.20 -31.66 -5.01
N ARG A 101 2.45 -31.08 -6.20
CA ARG A 101 3.71 -30.42 -6.58
C ARG A 101 3.56 -28.90 -6.64
N VAL A 102 2.34 -28.38 -6.76
CA VAL A 102 2.08 -26.95 -6.89
C VAL A 102 2.38 -26.24 -5.57
N ILE A 103 3.28 -25.27 -5.63
CA ILE A 103 3.69 -24.44 -4.47
C ILE A 103 3.18 -23.01 -4.56
N SER A 104 2.90 -22.52 -5.76
CA SER A 104 2.43 -21.15 -5.98
C SER A 104 1.47 -21.12 -7.17
N ILE A 105 0.36 -20.39 -6.97
CA ILE A 105 -0.65 -20.13 -7.99
C ILE A 105 -0.86 -18.62 -8.04
N ASN A 106 -0.67 -18.01 -9.20
CA ASN A 106 -1.00 -16.61 -9.47
C ASN A 106 -1.74 -16.56 -10.82
N LEU A 107 -3.06 -16.43 -10.75
CA LEU A 107 -3.95 -16.55 -11.91
C LEU A 107 -4.93 -15.40 -12.02
N THR A 108 -5.10 -14.90 -13.24
CA THR A 108 -6.32 -14.18 -13.62
C THR A 108 -7.33 -15.22 -14.11
N VAL A 109 -8.47 -15.31 -13.44
CA VAL A 109 -9.46 -16.39 -13.66
C VAL A 109 -10.77 -15.88 -14.22
N THR A 110 -11.35 -16.69 -15.09
CA THR A 110 -12.75 -16.57 -15.57
C THR A 110 -13.64 -17.57 -14.82
N ILE A 111 -14.96 -17.42 -14.90
CA ILE A 111 -15.91 -18.38 -14.32
C ILE A 111 -15.65 -19.80 -14.83
N SER A 112 -15.38 -19.95 -16.15
CA SER A 112 -15.13 -21.26 -16.76
C SER A 112 -13.86 -21.91 -16.22
N LEU A 113 -12.76 -21.18 -16.15
CA LEU A 113 -11.49 -21.67 -15.62
C LEU A 113 -11.61 -22.08 -14.14
N LEU A 114 -12.28 -21.26 -13.33
CA LEU A 114 -12.47 -21.55 -11.91
C LEU A 114 -13.29 -22.83 -11.68
N LYS A 115 -14.36 -23.07 -12.48
CA LYS A 115 -15.12 -24.32 -12.46
C LYS A 115 -14.24 -25.52 -12.82
N LYS A 116 -13.40 -25.41 -13.86
CA LYS A 116 -12.45 -26.47 -14.26
C LYS A 116 -11.42 -26.75 -13.16
N ILE A 117 -10.86 -25.72 -12.53
CA ILE A 117 -9.92 -25.85 -11.39
C ILE A 117 -10.59 -26.59 -10.22
N SER A 118 -11.84 -26.24 -9.92
CA SER A 118 -12.60 -26.87 -8.84
C SER A 118 -12.88 -28.35 -9.12
N ALA A 119 -13.07 -28.70 -10.39
CA ALA A 119 -13.30 -30.09 -10.82
C ALA A 119 -12.07 -30.99 -10.64
N VAL A 120 -10.86 -30.41 -10.47
CA VAL A 120 -9.63 -31.16 -10.15
C VAL A 120 -9.79 -31.93 -8.82
N GLY A 121 -10.56 -31.40 -7.87
CA GLY A 121 -11.04 -32.11 -6.67
C GLY A 121 -9.97 -32.52 -5.65
N ARG A 122 -8.68 -32.28 -5.93
CA ARG A 122 -7.56 -32.64 -5.06
C ARG A 122 -7.04 -31.45 -4.30
N PRO A 123 -6.71 -31.58 -3.00
CA PRO A 123 -6.14 -30.48 -2.23
C PRO A 123 -4.71 -30.18 -2.68
N PHE A 124 -4.35 -28.89 -2.67
CA PHE A 124 -2.99 -28.40 -2.96
C PHE A 124 -2.12 -28.47 -1.70
N SER A 125 -1.65 -29.67 -1.35
CA SER A 125 -0.99 -29.92 -0.04
C SER A 125 0.32 -29.16 0.20
N LYS A 126 0.99 -28.70 -0.87
CA LYS A 126 2.26 -27.96 -0.81
C LYS A 126 2.10 -26.48 -1.16
N LEU A 127 0.87 -26.01 -1.37
CA LEU A 127 0.62 -24.63 -1.78
C LEU A 127 1.01 -23.66 -0.66
N GLU A 128 1.92 -22.74 -0.97
CA GLU A 128 2.41 -21.70 -0.08
C GLU A 128 1.83 -20.33 -0.45
N ASN A 129 1.63 -20.07 -1.77
CA ASN A 129 1.14 -18.79 -2.26
C ASN A 129 -0.04 -18.99 -3.20
N LEU A 130 -1.14 -18.31 -2.91
CA LEU A 130 -2.33 -18.30 -3.75
C LEU A 130 -2.76 -16.86 -4.05
N ALA A 131 -2.68 -16.47 -5.31
CA ALA A 131 -3.22 -15.21 -5.80
C ALA A 131 -4.21 -15.51 -6.93
N LEU A 132 -5.47 -15.11 -6.73
CA LEU A 132 -6.53 -15.26 -7.72
C LEU A 132 -7.17 -13.88 -7.96
N GLN A 133 -7.24 -13.48 -9.22
CA GLN A 133 -7.88 -12.25 -9.65
C GLN A 133 -8.99 -12.57 -10.65
N SER A 134 -10.20 -12.11 -10.41
CA SER A 134 -11.26 -12.20 -11.41
C SER A 134 -10.99 -11.28 -12.59
N GLN A 135 -11.15 -11.79 -13.82
CA GLN A 135 -11.13 -10.99 -15.05
C GLN A 135 -12.49 -10.34 -15.28
N ASP A 136 -13.57 -10.96 -14.80
CA ASP A 136 -14.92 -10.52 -15.03
C ASP A 136 -15.24 -9.31 -14.14
N VAL A 137 -16.02 -8.37 -14.69
CA VAL A 137 -16.59 -7.24 -13.93
C VAL A 137 -17.59 -7.76 -12.90
N MET A 138 -18.23 -8.88 -13.20
CA MET A 138 -19.12 -9.61 -12.29
C MET A 138 -18.29 -10.36 -11.24
N GLN A 139 -18.78 -10.35 -10.03
CA GLN A 139 -18.13 -11.03 -8.90
C GLN A 139 -18.09 -12.54 -9.13
N LEU A 140 -16.89 -13.07 -9.11
CA LEU A 140 -16.65 -14.49 -9.23
C LEU A 140 -16.78 -15.15 -7.85
N SER A 141 -17.56 -16.22 -7.75
CA SER A 141 -17.69 -16.95 -6.48
C SER A 141 -16.78 -18.17 -6.45
N LEU A 142 -15.97 -18.29 -5.40
CA LEU A 142 -15.18 -19.50 -5.16
C LEU A 142 -16.12 -20.68 -4.85
N PRO A 143 -15.96 -21.80 -5.54
CA PRO A 143 -16.72 -23.01 -5.23
C PRO A 143 -16.42 -23.50 -3.81
N SER A 144 -17.43 -24.04 -3.14
CA SER A 144 -17.30 -24.61 -1.79
C SER A 144 -16.37 -25.83 -1.71
N THR A 145 -16.08 -26.45 -2.85
CA THR A 145 -15.16 -27.59 -3.00
C THR A 145 -13.70 -27.17 -3.10
N PHE A 146 -13.42 -25.86 -3.32
CA PHE A 146 -12.04 -25.39 -3.40
C PHE A 146 -11.36 -25.47 -2.04
N ARG A 147 -10.26 -26.21 -1.96
CA ARG A 147 -9.48 -26.40 -0.73
C ARG A 147 -8.01 -26.13 -1.00
N TRP A 148 -7.46 -25.18 -0.25
CA TRP A 148 -6.01 -25.00 -0.18
C TRP A 148 -5.41 -25.83 0.97
N GLY A 149 -4.12 -26.11 0.86
CA GLY A 149 -3.42 -26.92 1.86
C GLY A 149 -3.03 -26.12 3.12
N PRO A 150 -2.60 -26.82 4.17
CA PRO A 150 -2.24 -26.22 5.45
C PRO A 150 -0.93 -25.40 5.40
N ARG A 151 -0.22 -25.41 4.27
CA ARG A 151 1.05 -24.68 4.10
C ARG A 151 0.90 -23.29 3.53
N LEU A 152 -0.34 -22.83 3.30
CA LEU A 152 -0.61 -21.53 2.71
C LEU A 152 -0.08 -20.40 3.61
N ARG A 153 0.82 -19.59 3.08
CA ARG A 153 1.45 -18.43 3.75
C ARG A 153 0.97 -17.10 3.20
N SER A 154 0.70 -17.04 1.89
CA SER A 154 0.20 -15.82 1.27
C SER A 154 -1.09 -16.12 0.51
N LEU A 155 -2.13 -15.35 0.81
CA LEU A 155 -3.44 -15.42 0.19
C LEU A 155 -3.83 -14.05 -0.35
N CYS A 156 -3.99 -13.95 -1.68
CA CYS A 156 -4.47 -12.75 -2.34
C CYS A 156 -5.71 -13.09 -3.17
N LEU A 157 -6.85 -12.46 -2.86
CA LEU A 157 -8.09 -12.59 -3.61
C LEU A 157 -8.53 -11.21 -4.09
N THR A 158 -8.66 -11.03 -5.41
CA THR A 158 -9.11 -9.79 -6.01
C THR A 158 -10.37 -10.00 -6.83
N ARG A 159 -11.46 -9.31 -6.50
CA ARG A 159 -12.79 -9.44 -7.12
C ARG A 159 -13.37 -10.86 -7.02
N ILE A 160 -12.98 -11.59 -6.01
CA ILE A 160 -13.46 -12.95 -5.79
C ILE A 160 -14.28 -12.94 -4.51
N SER A 161 -15.55 -13.21 -4.66
CA SER A 161 -16.46 -13.40 -3.56
C SER A 161 -16.52 -14.88 -3.14
N SER A 162 -16.89 -15.15 -1.92
CA SER A 162 -17.22 -16.53 -1.53
C SER A 162 -18.13 -16.53 -0.32
N PRO A 163 -19.30 -17.14 -0.40
CA PRO A 163 -20.15 -17.35 0.76
C PRO A 163 -19.47 -18.19 1.84
N THR A 164 -18.42 -18.93 1.46
CA THR A 164 -17.61 -19.75 2.35
C THR A 164 -16.28 -19.11 2.74
N LEU A 165 -16.05 -17.82 2.38
CA LEU A 165 -14.78 -17.16 2.62
C LEU A 165 -14.41 -17.15 4.13
N ALA A 166 -15.35 -16.88 5.00
CA ALA A 166 -15.12 -16.95 6.44
C ALA A 166 -14.59 -18.33 6.86
N ARG A 167 -15.23 -19.41 6.40
CA ARG A 167 -14.83 -20.79 6.69
C ARG A 167 -13.43 -21.11 6.15
N LEU A 168 -13.12 -20.61 4.96
CA LEU A 168 -11.81 -20.78 4.34
C LEU A 168 -10.73 -20.05 5.14
N LEU A 169 -11.00 -18.83 5.61
CA LEU A 169 -10.08 -18.07 6.47
C LEU A 169 -9.85 -18.76 7.80
N TYR A 170 -10.88 -19.32 8.44
CA TYR A 170 -10.73 -20.11 9.67
C TYR A 170 -9.82 -21.33 9.51
N SER A 171 -9.75 -21.94 8.32
CA SER A 171 -8.85 -23.05 8.02
C SER A 171 -7.42 -22.65 7.66
N SER A 172 -7.13 -21.33 7.60
CA SER A 172 -5.88 -20.76 7.05
C SER A 172 -4.95 -20.25 8.15
N THR A 173 -4.73 -21.03 9.19
CA THR A 173 -3.99 -20.60 10.41
C THR A 173 -2.53 -20.19 10.19
N ASN A 174 -1.89 -20.67 9.11
CA ASN A 174 -0.48 -20.42 8.80
C ASN A 174 -0.25 -19.23 7.85
N VAL A 175 -1.30 -18.45 7.54
CA VAL A 175 -1.19 -17.30 6.65
C VAL A 175 -0.40 -16.19 7.34
N VAL A 176 0.60 -15.68 6.60
CA VAL A 176 1.48 -14.57 6.99
C VAL A 176 1.07 -13.27 6.30
N ASP A 177 0.62 -13.38 5.05
CA ASP A 177 0.17 -12.25 4.23
C ASP A 177 -1.24 -12.53 3.68
N LEU A 178 -2.20 -11.70 4.08
CA LEU A 178 -3.60 -11.78 3.64
C LEU A 178 -4.01 -10.51 2.91
N GLN A 179 -4.43 -10.67 1.65
CA GLN A 179 -4.90 -9.58 0.81
C GLN A 179 -6.28 -9.92 0.24
N LEU A 180 -7.27 -9.13 0.61
CA LEU A 180 -8.65 -9.24 0.13
C LEU A 180 -9.03 -7.93 -0.56
N HIS A 181 -9.00 -7.91 -1.89
CA HIS A 181 -9.17 -6.70 -2.67
C HIS A 181 -10.48 -6.73 -3.46
N GLU A 182 -11.18 -5.60 -3.45
CA GLU A 182 -12.45 -5.41 -4.16
C GLU A 182 -13.50 -6.50 -3.84
N ILE A 183 -13.51 -6.93 -2.57
CA ILE A 183 -14.49 -7.89 -2.06
C ILE A 183 -15.77 -7.12 -1.69
N PRO A 184 -16.97 -7.65 -1.99
CA PRO A 184 -18.21 -7.05 -1.51
C PRO A 184 -18.28 -7.08 0.02
N GLY A 185 -18.42 -5.90 0.63
CA GLY A 185 -18.40 -5.76 2.10
C GLY A 185 -19.55 -6.44 2.84
N CYS A 186 -20.60 -6.89 2.13
CA CYS A 186 -21.75 -7.57 2.75
C CYS A 186 -21.53 -9.07 3.05
N GLN A 187 -20.42 -9.68 2.57
CA GLN A 187 -20.24 -11.12 2.65
C GLN A 187 -19.63 -11.65 3.94
N ILE A 188 -18.83 -10.81 4.64
CA ILE A 188 -18.24 -11.16 5.92
C ILE A 188 -18.49 -10.03 6.89
N SER A 189 -19.10 -10.31 8.03
CA SER A 189 -19.23 -9.29 9.08
C SER A 189 -17.87 -8.94 9.70
N PRO A 190 -17.67 -7.71 10.20
CA PRO A 190 -16.45 -7.33 10.91
C PRO A 190 -16.10 -8.29 12.06
N ALA A 191 -17.11 -8.79 12.79
CA ALA A 191 -16.93 -9.74 13.88
C ALA A 191 -16.41 -11.09 13.37
N THR A 192 -17.04 -11.64 12.31
CA THR A 192 -16.61 -12.91 11.72
C THR A 192 -15.20 -12.82 11.15
N LEU A 193 -14.84 -11.68 10.52
CA LEU A 193 -13.49 -11.47 10.01
C LEU A 193 -12.48 -11.37 11.16
N ALA A 194 -12.77 -10.56 12.20
CA ALA A 194 -11.89 -10.44 13.36
C ALA A 194 -11.61 -11.79 14.04
N ASN A 195 -12.64 -12.63 14.18
CA ASN A 195 -12.52 -13.97 14.72
C ASN A 195 -11.70 -14.92 13.81
N ALA A 196 -11.83 -14.80 12.49
CA ALA A 196 -11.00 -15.57 11.57
C ALA A 196 -9.53 -15.14 11.61
N LEU A 197 -9.28 -13.82 11.70
CA LEU A 197 -7.92 -13.26 11.80
C LEU A 197 -7.22 -13.68 13.10
N SER A 198 -7.95 -13.81 14.20
CA SER A 198 -7.35 -14.23 15.49
C SER A 198 -6.80 -15.66 15.48
N GLN A 199 -7.25 -16.50 14.53
CA GLN A 199 -6.71 -17.86 14.32
C GLN A 199 -5.39 -17.84 13.53
N MET A 200 -5.01 -16.70 12.93
CA MET A 200 -3.80 -16.54 12.12
C MET A 200 -2.67 -15.94 12.96
N GLU A 201 -2.12 -16.73 13.89
CA GLU A 201 -1.09 -16.26 14.84
C GLU A 201 0.17 -15.68 14.18
N GLN A 202 0.46 -16.09 12.93
CA GLN A 202 1.63 -15.64 12.17
C GLN A 202 1.33 -14.49 11.20
N LEU A 203 0.12 -13.91 11.21
CA LEU A 203 -0.29 -12.87 10.27
C LEU A 203 0.52 -11.59 10.49
N GLN A 204 1.38 -11.24 9.53
CA GLN A 204 2.24 -10.06 9.55
C GLN A 204 1.70 -8.92 8.69
N SER A 205 1.01 -9.25 7.59
CA SER A 205 0.50 -8.28 6.63
C SER A 205 -0.98 -8.53 6.37
N LEU A 206 -1.80 -7.49 6.54
CA LEU A 206 -3.23 -7.52 6.27
C LEU A 206 -3.60 -6.36 5.34
N SER A 207 -4.10 -6.67 4.15
CA SER A 207 -4.63 -5.69 3.20
C SER A 207 -6.08 -6.00 2.87
N LEU A 208 -6.97 -5.09 3.22
CA LEU A 208 -8.42 -5.23 2.99
C LEU A 208 -8.93 -4.06 2.17
N HIS A 209 -9.49 -4.36 1.01
CA HIS A 209 -10.16 -3.39 0.17
C HIS A 209 -11.59 -3.86 -0.12
N PHE A 210 -12.57 -3.23 0.51
CA PHE A 210 -13.98 -3.55 0.32
C PHE A 210 -14.63 -2.56 -0.63
N LEU A 211 -15.40 -3.08 -1.60
CA LEU A 211 -16.24 -2.25 -2.45
C LEU A 211 -17.43 -1.73 -1.63
N SER A 212 -17.60 -0.41 -1.63
CA SER A 212 -18.70 0.25 -0.95
C SER A 212 -20.00 0.07 -1.76
N THR A 213 -20.74 -1.00 -1.51
CA THR A 213 -22.01 -1.28 -2.23
C THR A 213 -23.26 -0.98 -1.40
N SER A 214 -23.15 -0.76 -0.10
CA SER A 214 -24.33 -0.51 0.74
C SER A 214 -23.96 0.08 2.10
N ASN A 215 -24.82 0.95 2.60
CA ASN A 215 -24.77 1.49 3.96
C ASN A 215 -25.27 0.48 5.01
N HIS A 216 -24.76 -0.76 4.99
CA HIS A 216 -25.07 -1.68 6.05
C HIS A 216 -24.45 -1.17 7.35
N VAL A 217 -25.30 -0.72 8.25
CA VAL A 217 -24.89 -0.44 9.63
C VAL A 217 -24.73 -1.79 10.32
N PHE A 218 -23.52 -2.19 10.55
CA PHE A 218 -23.25 -3.36 11.37
C PHE A 218 -23.48 -2.97 12.84
N PRO A 219 -24.29 -3.72 13.61
CA PRO A 219 -24.48 -3.42 15.01
C PRO A 219 -23.13 -3.44 15.72
N SER A 220 -22.88 -2.38 16.49
CA SER A 220 -21.68 -2.24 17.32
C SER A 220 -21.83 -3.11 18.59
N GLU A 221 -21.78 -4.43 18.42
CA GLU A 221 -21.68 -5.32 19.58
C GLU A 221 -20.30 -5.14 20.23
N SER A 222 -20.28 -4.83 21.51
CA SER A 222 -19.09 -4.77 22.35
C SER A 222 -18.64 -6.21 22.63
N GLY A 223 -17.80 -6.78 21.76
CA GLY A 223 -17.14 -8.06 21.98
C GLY A 223 -15.72 -7.91 22.51
N GLU A 224 -15.15 -9.00 22.99
CA GLU A 224 -13.72 -9.06 23.30
C GLU A 224 -12.87 -8.74 22.07
N ARG A 225 -11.73 -8.08 22.28
CA ARG A 225 -10.80 -7.73 21.23
C ARG A 225 -9.86 -8.90 20.94
N ASN A 226 -9.72 -9.21 19.68
CA ASN A 226 -8.79 -10.21 19.18
C ASN A 226 -7.39 -9.60 19.01
N ILE A 227 -6.38 -10.19 19.64
CA ILE A 227 -5.01 -9.71 19.58
C ILE A 227 -4.30 -10.34 18.39
N LEU A 228 -3.85 -9.53 17.45
CA LEU A 228 -3.04 -9.91 16.30
C LEU A 228 -1.57 -9.63 16.61
N SER A 229 -0.94 -10.52 17.35
CA SER A 229 0.38 -10.30 17.96
C SER A 229 1.54 -10.17 16.98
N ALA A 230 1.42 -10.72 15.78
CA ALA A 230 2.45 -10.67 14.73
C ALA A 230 2.18 -9.58 13.66
N LEU A 231 1.00 -8.93 13.69
CA LEU A 231 0.59 -7.98 12.66
C LEU A 231 1.44 -6.71 12.69
N SER A 232 2.21 -6.51 11.62
CA SER A 232 3.14 -5.39 11.46
C SER A 232 2.74 -4.40 10.37
N HIS A 233 1.94 -4.83 9.38
CA HIS A 233 1.45 -4.03 8.26
C HIS A 233 -0.06 -4.13 8.17
N LEU A 234 -0.75 -3.00 8.14
CA LEU A 234 -2.19 -2.91 7.99
C LEU A 234 -2.55 -1.90 6.89
N ASN A 235 -3.21 -2.38 5.84
CA ASN A 235 -3.76 -1.54 4.78
C ASN A 235 -5.27 -1.76 4.70
N LEU A 236 -6.04 -0.70 4.92
CA LEU A 236 -7.50 -0.74 4.94
C LEU A 236 -8.07 0.26 3.94
N GLN A 237 -8.98 -0.21 3.10
CA GLN A 237 -9.79 0.64 2.22
C GLN A 237 -11.22 0.15 2.21
N GLY A 238 -12.18 1.04 2.45
CA GLY A 238 -13.58 0.65 2.43
C GLY A 238 -14.55 1.65 3.06
N ASN A 239 -15.72 1.13 3.41
CA ASN A 239 -16.75 1.89 4.09
C ASN A 239 -16.37 2.12 5.56
N ASP A 240 -16.60 3.34 6.05
CA ASP A 240 -16.23 3.75 7.41
C ASP A 240 -16.86 2.86 8.48
N GLY A 241 -18.16 2.52 8.35
CA GLY A 241 -18.86 1.67 9.32
C GLY A 241 -18.28 0.26 9.41
N TYR A 242 -17.82 -0.31 8.29
CA TYR A 242 -17.16 -1.60 8.28
C TYR A 242 -15.79 -1.53 8.96
N LEU A 243 -14.99 -0.51 8.60
CA LEU A 243 -13.66 -0.29 9.18
C LEU A 243 -13.75 -0.04 10.69
N GLU A 244 -14.66 0.81 11.13
CA GLU A 244 -14.93 1.07 12.56
C GLU A 244 -15.32 -0.21 13.29
N GLY A 245 -16.22 -1.02 12.72
CA GLY A 245 -16.63 -2.30 13.28
C GLY A 245 -15.49 -3.32 13.40
N LEU A 246 -14.57 -3.36 12.45
CA LEU A 246 -13.39 -4.22 12.48
C LEU A 246 -12.36 -3.74 13.50
N LEU A 247 -12.01 -2.45 13.47
CA LEU A 247 -11.00 -1.84 14.35
C LEU A 247 -11.41 -1.83 15.83
N ALA A 248 -12.72 -1.84 16.08
CA ALA A 248 -13.23 -2.02 17.44
C ALA A 248 -12.91 -3.40 18.04
N ARG A 249 -12.69 -4.41 17.18
CA ARG A 249 -12.57 -5.84 17.57
C ARG A 249 -11.17 -6.40 17.44
N ILE A 250 -10.21 -5.63 16.91
CA ILE A 250 -8.81 -6.07 16.77
C ILE A 250 -7.88 -5.19 17.60
N ASP A 251 -6.79 -5.78 18.02
CA ASP A 251 -5.63 -5.12 18.62
C ASP A 251 -4.35 -5.64 17.98
N ALA A 252 -3.38 -4.75 17.73
CA ALA A 252 -2.15 -5.10 17.00
C ALA A 252 -0.96 -4.34 17.62
N PRO A 253 -0.37 -4.85 18.70
CA PRO A 253 0.63 -4.13 19.51
C PRO A 253 1.94 -3.86 18.75
N VAL A 254 2.32 -4.72 17.79
CA VAL A 254 3.58 -4.59 17.02
C VAL A 254 3.41 -3.88 15.67
N LEU A 255 2.25 -3.27 15.44
CA LEU A 255 1.90 -2.63 14.18
C LEU A 255 2.71 -1.34 13.98
N TRP A 256 3.51 -1.27 12.92
CA TRP A 256 4.34 -0.10 12.61
C TRP A 256 4.03 0.54 11.26
N ASN A 257 3.32 -0.13 10.36
CA ASN A 257 2.88 0.42 9.08
C ASN A 257 1.36 0.34 8.96
N ILE A 258 0.71 1.52 8.91
CA ILE A 258 -0.74 1.65 8.79
C ILE A 258 -1.04 2.54 7.59
N GLU A 259 -1.83 2.03 6.66
CA GLU A 259 -2.39 2.79 5.56
C GLU A 259 -3.90 2.66 5.56
N ILE A 260 -4.62 3.80 5.63
CA ILE A 260 -6.08 3.82 5.62
C ILE A 260 -6.56 4.74 4.52
N THR A 261 -7.33 4.19 3.60
CA THR A 261 -7.90 4.91 2.46
C THR A 261 -9.39 5.03 2.61
N PHE A 262 -9.88 6.27 2.64
CA PHE A 262 -11.30 6.60 2.69
C PHE A 262 -11.84 6.93 1.31
N SER A 263 -13.07 6.54 1.05
CA SER A 263 -13.82 7.02 -0.12
C SER A 263 -14.38 8.41 0.16
N ASP A 264 -14.68 9.18 -0.90
CA ASP A 264 -15.21 10.54 -0.87
C ASP A 264 -16.50 10.63 -0.03
N LYS A 265 -16.38 11.08 1.21
CA LYS A 265 -17.50 11.25 2.13
C LYS A 265 -17.40 12.57 2.91
N PRO A 266 -18.53 13.24 3.13
CA PRO A 266 -18.54 14.57 3.74
C PRO A 266 -18.27 14.59 5.26
N ILE A 267 -18.39 13.48 5.97
CA ILE A 267 -18.27 13.43 7.44
C ILE A 267 -17.41 12.24 7.84
N PHE A 268 -16.34 12.53 8.60
CA PHE A 268 -15.49 11.52 9.22
C PHE A 268 -15.80 11.50 10.73
N ASP A 269 -16.64 10.57 11.16
CA ASP A 269 -16.78 10.24 12.58
C ASP A 269 -16.22 8.83 12.80
N LEU A 270 -14.97 8.78 13.26
CA LEU A 270 -14.16 7.56 13.32
C LEU A 270 -13.58 7.36 14.74
N PRO A 271 -14.45 7.23 15.76
CA PRO A 271 -14.00 7.13 17.16
C PRO A 271 -13.19 5.85 17.42
N LYS A 272 -13.56 4.72 16.80
CA LYS A 272 -12.87 3.44 16.98
C LYS A 272 -11.52 3.39 16.30
N LEU A 273 -11.41 3.99 15.11
CA LEU A 273 -10.13 4.17 14.46
C LEU A 273 -9.18 5.03 15.31
N ARG A 274 -9.68 6.16 15.83
CA ARG A 274 -8.88 7.02 16.72
C ARG A 274 -8.44 6.27 17.98
N GLU A 275 -9.35 5.51 18.60
CA GLU A 275 -9.04 4.66 19.74
C GLU A 275 -7.98 3.60 19.41
N PHE A 276 -8.13 2.92 18.26
CA PHE A 276 -7.19 1.93 17.75
C PHE A 276 -5.79 2.52 17.55
N VAL A 277 -5.67 3.63 16.81
CA VAL A 277 -4.37 4.27 16.55
C VAL A 277 -3.73 4.78 17.84
N ASN A 278 -4.51 5.30 18.82
CA ASN A 278 -4.00 5.76 20.11
C ASN A 278 -3.39 4.64 20.95
N ARG A 279 -3.81 3.38 20.79
CA ARG A 279 -3.25 2.22 21.50
C ARG A 279 -1.89 1.79 20.96
N ILE A 280 -1.54 2.17 19.73
CA ILE A 280 -0.29 1.77 19.08
C ILE A 280 0.83 2.71 19.52
N GLU A 281 1.70 2.25 20.42
CA GLU A 281 2.73 3.10 21.05
C GLU A 281 3.76 3.65 20.04
N ILE A 282 4.15 2.85 19.05
CA ILE A 282 5.15 3.23 18.04
C ILE A 282 4.72 4.46 17.23
N GLN A 283 3.41 4.67 17.07
CA GLN A 283 2.85 5.79 16.30
C GLN A 283 3.05 7.16 16.98
N LYS A 284 3.38 7.19 18.29
CA LYS A 284 3.57 8.45 19.03
C LYS A 284 4.90 9.16 18.76
N SER A 285 5.80 8.55 18.01
CA SER A 285 7.19 9.07 17.81
C SER A 285 7.45 9.67 16.44
N HIS A 286 6.42 9.92 15.62
CA HIS A 286 6.60 10.53 14.31
C HIS A 286 6.93 12.02 14.43
N ASN A 287 7.99 12.45 13.75
CA ASN A 287 8.41 13.86 13.72
C ASN A 287 8.32 14.50 12.33
N ARG A 288 7.92 13.76 11.32
CA ARG A 288 7.75 14.26 9.96
C ARG A 288 6.35 13.95 9.43
N ALA A 289 5.75 14.93 8.76
CA ALA A 289 4.50 14.78 8.04
C ALA A 289 4.67 15.18 6.57
N ASP A 290 4.22 14.33 5.67
CA ASP A 290 4.16 14.60 4.24
C ASP A 290 2.67 14.65 3.82
N ILE A 291 2.19 15.82 3.39
CA ILE A 291 0.86 16.02 2.79
C ILE A 291 1.04 16.00 1.27
N LEU A 292 0.45 15.01 0.62
CA LEU A 292 0.52 14.82 -0.82
C LEU A 292 -0.87 14.97 -1.43
N SER A 293 -1.00 15.83 -2.44
CA SER A 293 -2.23 16.01 -3.21
C SER A 293 -2.01 15.60 -4.66
N SER A 294 -2.90 14.77 -5.17
CA SER A 294 -2.99 14.34 -6.57
C SER A 294 -4.34 14.74 -7.17
N GLU A 295 -4.63 14.36 -8.41
CA GLU A 295 -5.92 14.68 -9.06
C GLU A 295 -7.14 14.14 -8.31
N ARG A 296 -7.01 12.94 -7.77
CA ARG A 296 -8.14 12.18 -7.21
C ARG A 296 -7.96 11.83 -5.75
N SER A 297 -6.89 12.29 -5.12
CA SER A 297 -6.66 11.97 -3.72
C SER A 297 -5.84 13.02 -3.00
N ILE A 298 -6.03 13.10 -1.70
CA ILE A 298 -5.14 13.80 -0.78
C ILE A 298 -4.76 12.83 0.34
N SER A 299 -3.49 12.87 0.76
CA SER A 299 -3.01 12.00 1.84
C SER A 299 -2.12 12.77 2.81
N VAL A 300 -2.13 12.34 4.07
CA VAL A 300 -1.13 12.70 5.07
C VAL A 300 -0.40 11.44 5.52
N SER A 301 0.92 11.48 5.48
CA SER A 301 1.78 10.38 5.92
C SER A 301 2.65 10.88 7.06
N LEU A 302 2.59 10.21 8.19
CA LEU A 302 3.46 10.48 9.34
C LEU A 302 4.58 9.47 9.36
N THR A 303 5.81 9.94 9.40
CA THR A 303 7.00 9.08 9.34
C THR A 303 8.03 9.52 10.37
N ARG A 304 8.94 8.60 10.68
CA ARG A 304 10.15 8.88 11.44
C ARG A 304 11.35 8.59 10.54
N PRO A 305 12.24 9.56 10.27
CA PRO A 305 13.44 9.34 9.48
C PRO A 305 14.28 8.18 10.03
N GLY A 306 14.72 7.30 9.13
CA GLY A 306 15.54 6.13 9.50
C GLY A 306 14.78 4.93 10.04
N THR A 307 13.45 5.01 10.14
CA THR A 307 12.60 3.85 10.49
C THR A 307 11.59 3.56 9.37
N PRO A 308 11.17 2.30 9.19
CA PRO A 308 10.12 1.96 8.23
C PRO A 308 8.72 2.36 8.72
N SER A 309 8.59 2.90 9.95
CA SER A 309 7.31 3.25 10.56
C SER A 309 6.58 4.32 9.75
N CYS A 310 5.33 4.05 9.40
CA CYS A 310 4.48 4.94 8.64
C CYS A 310 3.02 4.84 9.11
N LEU A 311 2.41 6.01 9.33
CA LEU A 311 0.96 6.13 9.51
C LEU A 311 0.43 7.01 8.39
N LYS A 312 -0.31 6.43 7.45
CA LYS A 312 -0.82 7.11 6.27
C LYS A 312 -2.35 7.10 6.24
N PHE A 313 -2.91 8.29 6.10
CA PHE A 313 -4.33 8.48 5.81
C PHE A 313 -4.49 9.07 4.41
N GLN A 314 -5.33 8.48 3.61
CA GLN A 314 -5.62 8.92 2.24
C GLN A 314 -7.12 9.06 2.05
N VAL A 315 -7.54 10.11 1.35
CA VAL A 315 -8.93 10.30 0.90
C VAL A 315 -8.96 10.30 -0.60
N LEU A 316 -9.81 9.46 -1.17
CA LEU A 316 -10.13 9.49 -2.59
C LEU A 316 -11.22 10.53 -2.82
N CYS A 317 -10.96 11.55 -3.63
CA CYS A 317 -11.86 12.68 -3.84
C CYS A 317 -12.36 12.69 -5.28
N LYS A 318 -13.66 12.91 -5.48
CA LYS A 318 -14.25 13.13 -6.82
C LYS A 318 -13.82 14.46 -7.40
N THR A 319 -13.65 15.47 -6.55
CA THR A 319 -13.26 16.82 -6.93
C THR A 319 -12.06 17.30 -6.11
N GLN A 320 -11.19 18.07 -6.74
CA GLN A 320 -10.04 18.65 -6.04
C GLN A 320 -10.42 19.70 -4.99
N ARG A 321 -11.55 20.40 -5.21
CA ARG A 321 -12.03 21.45 -4.30
C ARG A 321 -12.33 20.93 -2.90
N SER A 322 -12.75 19.68 -2.79
CA SER A 322 -13.07 19.05 -1.50
C SER A 322 -11.85 18.56 -0.73
N GLN A 323 -10.68 18.47 -1.38
CA GLN A 323 -9.46 17.89 -0.76
C GLN A 323 -9.01 18.60 0.54
N PRO A 324 -8.86 19.94 0.58
CA PRO A 324 -8.47 20.62 1.82
C PRO A 324 -9.49 20.44 2.94
N PHE A 325 -10.78 20.40 2.63
CA PHE A 325 -11.83 20.16 3.61
C PHE A 325 -11.70 18.78 4.27
N PHE A 326 -11.56 17.71 3.48
CA PHE A 326 -11.38 16.36 4.03
C PHE A 326 -10.07 16.23 4.80
N MET A 327 -9.00 16.86 4.33
CA MET A 327 -7.74 16.88 5.04
C MET A 327 -7.85 17.59 6.39
N ALA A 328 -8.57 18.70 6.47
CA ALA A 328 -8.80 19.41 7.72
C ALA A 328 -9.56 18.53 8.74
N GLN A 329 -10.54 17.76 8.30
CA GLN A 329 -11.24 16.81 9.15
C GLN A 329 -10.30 15.69 9.66
N ILE A 330 -9.51 15.05 8.78
CA ILE A 330 -8.53 14.03 9.19
C ILE A 330 -7.54 14.61 10.19
N CYS A 331 -6.95 15.76 9.89
CA CYS A 331 -6.02 16.43 10.78
C CYS A 331 -6.68 16.81 12.13
N GLY A 332 -7.97 17.11 12.12
CA GLY A 332 -8.76 17.34 13.32
C GLY A 332 -8.85 16.10 14.21
N HIS A 333 -9.21 14.95 13.63
CA HIS A 333 -9.33 13.69 14.36
C HIS A 333 -8.00 13.16 14.91
N PHE A 334 -6.91 13.35 14.18
CA PHE A 334 -5.58 12.86 14.54
C PHE A 334 -4.62 13.93 15.07
N SER A 335 -5.16 15.04 15.57
CA SER A 335 -4.40 16.21 16.02
C SER A 335 -3.32 15.88 17.07
N ALA A 336 -3.55 14.89 17.94
CA ALA A 336 -2.58 14.45 18.94
C ALA A 336 -1.26 13.94 18.32
N PHE A 337 -1.33 13.27 17.15
CA PHE A 337 -0.15 12.78 16.44
C PHE A 337 0.55 13.88 15.65
N LEU A 338 -0.20 14.88 15.18
CA LEU A 338 0.33 16.01 14.41
C LEU A 338 1.06 17.04 15.28
N PHE A 339 0.73 17.07 16.55
CA PHE A 339 1.32 18.02 17.49
C PHE A 339 2.85 17.91 17.59
N CYS A 340 3.39 16.69 17.56
CA CYS A 340 4.83 16.42 17.70
C CYS A 340 5.63 16.54 16.38
N VAL A 341 4.96 16.84 15.26
CA VAL A 341 5.62 16.95 13.95
C VAL A 341 6.53 18.17 13.90
N GLU A 342 7.80 17.95 13.59
CA GLU A 342 8.81 19.01 13.45
C GLU A 342 9.06 19.39 11.98
N ASP A 343 8.97 18.45 11.03
CA ASP A 343 9.18 18.64 9.58
C ASP A 343 7.86 18.41 8.84
N LEU A 344 7.24 19.47 8.33
CA LEU A 344 6.00 19.42 7.55
C LEU A 344 6.29 19.67 6.07
N ARG A 345 5.92 18.73 5.21
CA ARG A 345 6.07 18.85 3.77
C ARG A 345 4.72 18.78 3.08
N ILE A 346 4.45 19.79 2.24
CA ILE A 346 3.19 19.89 1.50
C ILE A 346 3.52 19.96 0.02
N ASN A 347 3.17 18.89 -0.70
CA ASN A 347 3.45 18.75 -2.12
C ASN A 347 2.16 18.51 -2.92
N THR A 348 2.09 19.08 -4.11
CA THR A 348 1.06 18.79 -5.08
C THR A 348 1.69 18.44 -6.42
N THR A 349 1.27 17.31 -6.99
CA THR A 349 1.80 16.81 -8.26
C THR A 349 1.16 17.46 -9.48
N GLN A 350 0.27 18.45 -9.28
CA GLN A 350 -0.55 19.00 -10.35
C GLN A 350 -0.24 20.43 -10.78
N THR A 351 -0.45 20.67 -12.07
CA THR A 351 -0.25 21.93 -12.77
C THR A 351 -1.57 22.69 -13.07
N SER A 352 -2.74 22.19 -12.63
CA SER A 352 -4.02 22.83 -12.99
C SER A 352 -4.18 24.20 -12.34
N THR A 353 -4.54 25.19 -13.16
CA THR A 353 -4.57 26.63 -12.85
C THR A 353 -5.88 27.12 -12.20
N LEU A 354 -6.75 26.24 -11.72
CA LEU A 354 -7.99 26.65 -11.08
C LEU A 354 -7.72 27.37 -9.77
N ARG A 355 -7.79 28.69 -9.78
CA ARG A 355 -7.80 29.53 -8.57
C ARG A 355 -9.10 29.28 -7.81
N ASP A 356 -9.00 28.80 -6.60
CA ASP A 356 -10.15 28.65 -5.70
C ASP A 356 -9.90 29.40 -4.40
N ASP A 357 -10.53 30.57 -4.29
CA ASP A 357 -10.36 31.43 -3.10
C ASP A 357 -11.07 30.87 -1.85
N GLY A 358 -11.82 29.76 -1.99
CA GLY A 358 -12.62 29.16 -0.90
C GLY A 358 -11.85 28.35 0.15
N ASN A 359 -10.64 27.90 -0.15
CA ASN A 359 -9.94 26.88 0.67
C ASN A 359 -9.01 27.45 1.76
N ARG A 360 -8.91 28.75 1.90
CA ARG A 360 -7.96 29.40 2.85
C ARG A 360 -8.24 29.03 4.31
N GLY A 361 -9.52 28.95 4.69
CA GLY A 361 -9.92 28.60 6.05
C GLY A 361 -9.54 27.17 6.41
N GLN A 362 -9.71 26.24 5.48
CA GLN A 362 -9.36 24.84 5.67
C GLN A 362 -7.85 24.65 5.82
N TRP A 363 -7.01 25.33 4.99
CA TRP A 363 -5.57 25.28 5.14
C TRP A 363 -5.12 25.86 6.49
N LEU A 364 -5.74 26.95 6.95
CA LEU A 364 -5.45 27.49 8.28
C LEU A 364 -5.77 26.50 9.38
N GLU A 365 -6.88 25.76 9.26
CA GLU A 365 -7.27 24.71 10.20
C GLU A 365 -6.28 23.54 10.23
N ILE A 366 -5.82 23.10 9.06
CA ILE A 366 -4.81 22.06 8.92
C ILE A 366 -3.51 22.50 9.64
N ILE A 367 -2.99 23.67 9.25
CA ILE A 367 -1.68 24.15 9.74
C ILE A 367 -1.67 24.37 11.26
N ARG A 368 -2.79 24.81 11.86
CA ARG A 368 -2.92 24.99 13.31
C ARG A 368 -2.70 23.72 14.13
N ARG A 369 -2.83 22.53 13.52
CA ARG A 369 -2.60 21.26 14.21
C ARG A 369 -1.11 20.94 14.39
N PHE A 370 -0.23 21.57 13.62
CA PHE A 370 1.21 21.32 13.60
C PHE A 370 1.98 22.30 14.48
N ARG A 371 1.74 22.26 15.82
CA ARG A 371 2.27 23.27 16.75
C ARG A 371 3.79 23.22 16.97
N CYS A 372 4.40 22.04 16.90
CA CYS A 372 5.84 21.85 17.11
C CYS A 372 6.68 21.93 15.83
N THR A 373 6.05 22.28 14.69
CA THR A 373 6.75 22.31 13.40
C THR A 373 7.82 23.41 13.35
N LYS A 374 9.04 22.98 13.07
CA LYS A 374 10.24 23.82 12.91
C LYS A 374 10.53 24.12 11.44
N TRP A 375 10.23 23.15 10.56
CA TRP A 375 10.48 23.24 9.12
C TRP A 375 9.21 23.00 8.33
N VAL A 376 8.90 23.90 7.40
CA VAL A 376 7.79 23.75 6.46
C VAL A 376 8.34 23.80 5.05
N HIS A 377 8.06 22.77 4.27
CA HIS A 377 8.38 22.68 2.85
C HIS A 377 7.09 22.72 2.05
N MET A 378 6.97 23.69 1.15
CA MET A 378 5.81 23.85 0.29
C MET A 378 6.20 23.73 -1.18
N ALA A 379 5.47 22.92 -1.94
CA ALA A 379 5.66 22.81 -3.37
C ALA A 379 4.33 22.71 -4.12
N GLY A 380 4.24 23.37 -5.27
CA GLY A 380 3.12 23.30 -6.18
C GLY A 380 1.96 24.24 -5.81
N LYS A 381 0.80 24.00 -6.41
CA LYS A 381 -0.34 24.95 -6.49
C LYS A 381 -0.88 25.46 -5.15
N TYR A 382 -0.82 24.67 -4.10
CA TYR A 382 -1.36 25.07 -2.78
C TYR A 382 -0.43 26.01 -2.02
N SER A 383 0.80 26.25 -2.48
CA SER A 383 1.74 27.16 -1.81
C SER A 383 1.15 28.56 -1.63
N THR A 384 0.44 29.09 -2.63
CA THR A 384 -0.22 30.40 -2.55
C THR A 384 -1.39 30.41 -1.59
N ASP A 385 -2.21 29.35 -1.56
CA ASP A 385 -3.37 29.24 -0.64
C ASP A 385 -2.89 29.10 0.81
N ILE A 386 -1.82 28.34 1.03
CA ILE A 386 -1.17 28.19 2.33
C ILE A 386 -0.58 29.52 2.79
N ALA A 387 0.12 30.25 1.90
CA ALA A 387 0.67 31.56 2.20
C ALA A 387 -0.42 32.56 2.63
N ARG A 388 -1.53 32.60 1.91
CA ARG A 388 -2.71 33.41 2.26
C ARG A 388 -3.38 32.96 3.56
N ALA A 389 -3.41 31.64 3.84
CA ALA A 389 -3.90 31.12 5.12
C ALA A 389 -3.01 31.59 6.30
N LEU A 390 -1.69 31.59 6.11
CA LEU A 390 -0.74 32.15 7.09
C LEU A 390 -0.96 33.67 7.31
N GLN A 391 -1.22 34.41 6.23
CA GLN A 391 -1.56 35.84 6.32
C GLN A 391 -2.83 36.09 7.16
N LEU A 392 -3.92 35.32 6.91
CA LEU A 392 -5.17 35.41 7.67
C LEU A 392 -4.96 35.20 9.18
N SER A 393 -3.97 34.39 9.56
CA SER A 393 -3.66 34.17 10.97
C SER A 393 -3.14 35.42 11.67
N CYS A 394 -2.45 36.30 10.96
CA CYS A 394 -1.91 37.55 11.49
C CYS A 394 -3.00 38.60 11.74
N GLU A 395 -3.98 38.66 10.83
CA GLU A 395 -5.09 39.62 10.89
C GLU A 395 -6.04 39.38 12.07
N ARG A 396 -6.25 38.11 12.42
CA ARG A 396 -7.21 37.73 13.46
C ARG A 396 -6.71 37.80 14.90
N ARG A 397 -5.47 38.24 15.16
CA ARG A 397 -4.83 38.38 16.50
C ARG A 397 -5.11 37.19 17.46
N ARG A 398 -5.35 36.00 16.93
CA ARG A 398 -5.52 34.75 17.69
C ARG A 398 -4.14 34.12 17.95
N GLU A 399 -4.16 32.93 18.60
CA GLU A 399 -2.93 32.19 18.89
C GLU A 399 -2.02 32.07 17.65
N PRO A 400 -0.68 32.25 17.81
CA PRO A 400 0.26 32.20 16.72
C PRO A 400 0.18 30.82 16.02
N VAL A 401 0.05 30.85 14.69
CA VAL A 401 0.13 29.65 13.86
C VAL A 401 1.59 29.28 13.69
N LEU A 402 1.93 27.99 13.78
CA LEU A 402 3.30 27.47 13.73
C LEU A 402 4.24 28.20 14.72
N PRO A 403 3.98 28.14 16.05
CA PRO A 403 4.75 28.90 17.03
C PRO A 403 6.24 28.57 17.06
N SER A 404 6.61 27.33 16.66
CA SER A 404 7.99 26.82 16.64
C SER A 404 8.68 26.93 15.29
N LEU A 405 8.08 27.60 14.29
CA LEU A 405 8.63 27.69 12.94
C LEU A 405 9.97 28.44 12.92
N HIS A 406 11.00 27.81 12.35
CA HIS A 406 12.33 28.39 12.13
C HIS A 406 12.60 28.61 10.63
N LYS A 407 12.06 27.75 9.77
CA LYS A 407 12.38 27.75 8.34
C LYS A 407 11.18 27.41 7.48
N LEU A 408 10.99 28.19 6.42
CA LEU A 408 9.99 28.00 5.39
C LEU A 408 10.68 27.84 4.05
N CYS A 409 10.63 26.62 3.48
CA CYS A 409 11.21 26.29 2.19
C CYS A 409 10.12 26.25 1.13
N ILE A 410 10.30 26.99 0.05
CA ILE A 410 9.32 27.13 -1.02
C ILE A 410 9.94 26.62 -2.31
N ARG A 411 9.32 25.61 -2.91
CA ARG A 411 9.73 25.03 -4.18
C ARG A 411 8.67 25.27 -5.24
N GLU A 412 8.91 26.23 -6.12
CA GLU A 412 8.01 26.50 -7.24
C GLU A 412 8.77 26.69 -8.56
N PRO A 413 8.19 26.25 -9.71
CA PRO A 413 8.71 26.63 -11.01
C PRO A 413 8.45 28.12 -11.26
N LYS A 414 9.46 28.82 -11.81
CA LYS A 414 9.27 30.20 -12.34
C LYS A 414 8.07 30.21 -13.30
N PRO A 415 7.22 31.23 -13.35
CA PRO A 415 7.34 32.63 -12.92
C PRO A 415 6.47 33.05 -11.72
N HIS A 416 5.98 32.12 -10.91
CA HIS A 416 4.94 32.40 -9.91
C HIS A 416 5.43 32.92 -8.55
N TYR A 417 6.70 33.29 -8.41
CA TYR A 417 7.25 33.76 -7.12
C TYR A 417 6.68 35.08 -6.60
N ALA A 418 6.31 35.99 -7.48
CA ALA A 418 5.86 37.32 -7.04
C ALA A 418 4.57 37.26 -6.20
N PRO A 419 3.47 36.64 -6.64
CA PRO A 419 2.25 36.58 -5.85
C PRO A 419 2.43 35.80 -4.53
N LEU A 420 3.29 34.77 -4.55
CA LEU A 420 3.57 33.97 -3.37
C LEU A 420 4.41 34.74 -2.35
N ARG A 421 5.43 35.48 -2.81
CA ARG A 421 6.24 36.36 -1.98
C ARG A 421 5.39 37.45 -1.33
N GLU A 422 4.51 38.10 -2.08
CA GLU A 422 3.57 39.10 -1.57
C GLU A 422 2.63 38.53 -0.51
N ALA A 423 2.14 37.29 -0.70
CA ALA A 423 1.25 36.63 0.25
C ALA A 423 1.95 36.17 1.54
N ILE A 424 3.24 35.86 1.49
CA ILE A 424 4.04 35.43 2.66
C ILE A 424 4.60 36.60 3.46
N ALA A 425 4.90 37.73 2.83
CA ALA A 425 5.54 38.88 3.47
C ALA A 425 4.83 39.35 4.76
N PRO A 426 3.49 39.49 4.84
CA PRO A 426 2.79 39.87 6.06
C PRO A 426 2.99 38.89 7.21
N PHE A 427 3.03 37.55 6.91
CA PHE A 427 3.28 36.56 7.92
C PHE A 427 4.70 36.64 8.48
N VAL A 428 5.71 36.77 7.63
CA VAL A 428 7.12 36.93 8.04
C VAL A 428 7.30 38.18 8.87
N HIS A 429 6.72 39.32 8.44
CA HIS A 429 6.74 40.58 9.20
C HIS A 429 6.10 40.44 10.60
N SER A 430 4.94 39.74 10.68
CA SER A 430 4.28 39.47 11.96
C SER A 430 5.12 38.59 12.89
N CYS A 431 5.83 37.61 12.34
CA CYS A 431 6.79 36.80 13.09
C CYS A 431 7.94 37.68 13.64
N TRP A 432 8.50 38.54 12.82
CA TRP A 432 9.57 39.43 13.21
C TRP A 432 9.13 40.41 14.32
N VAL A 433 7.97 41.06 14.20
CA VAL A 433 7.39 41.91 15.23
C VAL A 433 7.21 41.15 16.56
N SER A 434 6.88 39.85 16.48
CA SER A 434 6.74 38.97 17.64
C SER A 434 8.09 38.41 18.13
N ARG A 435 9.22 38.92 17.67
CA ARG A 435 10.59 38.46 17.97
C ARG A 435 10.85 36.99 17.58
N ARG A 436 10.19 36.51 16.56
CA ARG A 436 10.36 35.15 15.99
C ARG A 436 11.05 35.30 14.64
N PHE A 437 12.26 34.77 14.53
CA PHE A 437 13.01 34.79 13.27
C PHE A 437 12.66 33.54 12.44
N VAL A 438 12.07 33.75 11.26
CA VAL A 438 11.74 32.70 10.31
C VAL A 438 12.56 32.91 9.03
N ALA A 439 13.45 31.96 8.71
CA ALA A 439 14.19 31.96 7.46
C ALA A 439 13.28 31.50 6.31
N VAL A 440 13.26 32.26 5.21
CA VAL A 440 12.53 31.89 4.00
C VAL A 440 13.52 31.53 2.90
N GLU A 441 13.48 30.30 2.45
CA GLU A 441 14.28 29.79 1.33
C GLU A 441 13.43 29.54 0.11
N TYR A 442 13.91 29.99 -1.05
CA TYR A 442 13.32 29.65 -2.35
C TYR A 442 14.23 28.65 -3.06
N GLU A 443 13.79 27.41 -3.17
CA GLU A 443 14.49 26.38 -3.92
C GLU A 443 13.99 26.34 -5.37
N ARG A 444 14.91 26.42 -6.33
CA ARG A 444 14.60 26.26 -7.75
C ARG A 444 14.45 24.76 -8.04
N LEU A 445 13.33 24.37 -8.61
CA LEU A 445 13.25 23.05 -9.24
C LEU A 445 14.21 23.04 -10.44
N PRO A 446 15.07 22.04 -10.61
CA PRO A 446 15.84 21.87 -11.81
C PRO A 446 14.85 21.78 -12.99
N VAL A 447 14.98 22.68 -13.95
CA VAL A 447 14.33 22.54 -15.25
C VAL A 447 15.00 21.32 -15.90
N ASP A 448 14.23 20.31 -16.25
CA ASP A 448 14.71 19.07 -16.82
C ASP A 448 15.84 19.34 -17.84
N GLY A 449 17.06 18.92 -17.53
CA GLY A 449 18.17 18.85 -18.48
C GLY A 449 19.42 19.69 -18.21
N LEU A 450 19.46 20.64 -17.25
CA LEU A 450 20.69 21.39 -16.96
C LEU A 450 20.95 21.42 -15.45
N GLY A 451 21.95 20.66 -15.03
CA GLY A 451 22.37 20.53 -13.64
C GLY A 451 22.86 21.85 -13.05
N GLY A 452 22.27 22.25 -11.96
CA GLY A 452 22.70 23.36 -11.12
C GLY A 452 21.62 23.75 -10.11
N ALA A 453 21.65 23.16 -8.91
CA ALA A 453 20.83 23.59 -7.79
C ALA A 453 21.38 24.94 -7.26
N GLY A 454 20.76 26.04 -7.66
CA GLY A 454 21.05 27.36 -7.08
C GLY A 454 20.08 27.68 -5.95
N THR A 455 20.55 27.71 -4.73
CA THR A 455 19.80 28.18 -3.55
C THR A 455 19.92 29.71 -3.46
N THR A 456 18.79 30.42 -3.52
CA THR A 456 18.78 31.90 -3.33
C THR A 456 18.22 32.18 -1.94
N TYR A 457 19.02 32.76 -1.08
CA TYR A 457 18.58 33.28 0.23
C TYR A 457 17.98 34.67 0.05
N ALA A 458 16.75 34.87 0.49
CA ALA A 458 16.21 36.22 0.67
C ALA A 458 16.34 36.56 2.17
N GLN A 459 17.25 37.46 2.48
CA GLN A 459 17.26 38.16 3.78
C GLN A 459 16.18 39.24 3.71
N PHE A 460 15.22 39.20 4.61
CA PHE A 460 14.25 40.27 4.86
C PHE A 460 14.68 41.05 6.11
#